data_5119975917544dbe3f0b1b2b0415051e
#
_entry.id   5119975917544dbe3f0b1b2b0415051e
#
_cell.length_a   1.000
_cell.length_b   1.000
_cell.length_c   1.000
_cell.angle_alpha   90.00
_cell.angle_beta   90.00
_cell.angle_gamma   90.00
#
_symmetry.space_group_name_H-M   'P 1'
#
loop_
_entity.id
_entity.type
_entity.pdbx_description
1 polymer ?
#
loop_
_entity_poly.entity_id
_entity_poly.type
_entity_poly.pdbx_seq_one_letter_code
_entity_poly.pdbx_strand_id
1 'polypeptide(L)'
;MTPTMEELKQYVGRYDIVPIQEEIYADVVTPIYLLRKIAASKKNYYLLESVEGGEKWGRYSFLGYDPIMRVTCQENKVMIKEGQKQKEVETTDSLSVVRDILKQYQAPKIKDMPPFAGGFVGYFSYAMIAHAEPKLKIQRGEFADYDLMLFDKVIAYDHLKQKIVLVANVRVGENLEENYEKARKEIKEIISLIRDTTPLEDEPVYDKVQFECNVTEEEYAGMVEKTKDYIFDGDIFQAVISRRFTSDYEGSLINPYRVLRTTNPSPYMVYMNMEDVEIMSTSPETLVRLQDGRLVTFPVAGSRPRGKDEKEDDALVADLMSDEKELSEHNMLVDLGRNDLGRISQYGSVEVTKYQMIHKYSKIMHICSQVESNIRPDMDSLDAIKSVLPAGTLSGAPKIRACEIIDELEPVPRGIYGGALGYVDFGGNMDTCIAIRMAVKKNNKVYVQAGGGIVADSVPANEYQESANKAKAVMLAIENAKEAVRI
;
A
#
# COMPACT_ATOMS: atom_id res chain seq x y z
N MET A 1 17.37 11.03 24.12
CA MET A 1 17.58 10.63 22.72
C MET A 1 18.66 9.58 22.65
N THR A 2 18.43 8.52 21.94
CA THR A 2 19.36 7.40 21.73
C THR A 2 19.43 7.04 20.25
N PRO A 3 20.62 6.74 19.69
CA PRO A 3 21.95 6.88 20.32
C PRO A 3 22.33 8.35 20.60
N THR A 4 23.26 8.54 21.52
CA THR A 4 23.86 9.84 21.83
C THR A 4 24.83 10.28 20.74
N MET A 5 25.20 11.56 20.70
CA MET A 5 26.18 12.08 19.73
C MET A 5 27.52 11.35 19.80
N GLU A 6 27.99 10.98 21.01
CA GLU A 6 29.23 10.22 21.19
C GLU A 6 29.14 8.80 20.60
N GLU A 7 27.99 8.14 20.78
CA GLU A 7 27.76 6.80 20.21
C GLU A 7 27.64 6.84 18.69
N LEU A 8 27.25 7.98 18.08
CA LEU A 8 27.23 8.11 16.62
C LEU A 8 28.61 8.08 15.97
N LYS A 9 29.67 8.48 16.68
CA LYS A 9 31.04 8.52 16.13
C LYS A 9 31.53 7.17 15.62
N GLN A 10 31.04 6.06 16.19
CA GLN A 10 31.41 4.70 15.74
C GLN A 10 30.86 4.33 14.35
N TYR A 11 29.88 5.07 13.84
CA TYR A 11 29.25 4.81 12.54
C TYR A 11 29.85 5.65 11.41
N VAL A 12 30.64 6.69 11.74
CA VAL A 12 31.30 7.56 10.75
C VAL A 12 32.23 6.74 9.84
N GLY A 13 32.10 6.95 8.53
CA GLY A 13 32.84 6.21 7.51
C GLY A 13 32.35 4.79 7.23
N ARG A 14 31.29 4.35 7.90
CA ARG A 14 30.66 3.03 7.68
C ARG A 14 29.22 3.14 7.16
N TYR A 15 28.54 4.22 7.50
CA TYR A 15 27.16 4.51 7.13
C TYR A 15 27.02 5.98 6.73
N ASP A 16 25.96 6.31 6.00
CA ASP A 16 25.66 7.67 5.57
C ASP A 16 24.78 8.40 6.58
N ILE A 17 23.85 7.67 7.18
CA ILE A 17 22.89 8.17 8.18
C ILE A 17 22.79 7.21 9.36
N VAL A 18 22.40 7.75 10.51
CA VAL A 18 22.08 6.94 11.71
C VAL A 18 20.79 7.48 12.32
N PRO A 19 19.77 6.63 12.52
CA PRO A 19 18.55 7.06 13.20
C PRO A 19 18.80 7.29 14.67
N ILE A 20 18.31 8.42 15.19
CA ILE A 20 18.19 8.70 16.62
C ILE A 20 16.72 8.74 17.01
N GLN A 21 16.39 8.34 18.22
CA GLN A 21 15.01 8.32 18.69
C GLN A 21 14.81 8.98 20.05
N GLU A 22 13.59 9.44 20.27
CA GLU A 22 13.07 9.82 21.58
C GLU A 22 11.69 9.23 21.77
N GLU A 23 11.41 8.67 22.95
CA GLU A 23 10.12 8.11 23.31
C GLU A 23 9.33 9.08 24.19
N ILE A 24 8.04 9.25 23.90
CA ILE A 24 7.09 9.95 24.76
C ILE A 24 5.87 9.07 25.02
N TYR A 25 5.08 9.34 26.05
CA TYR A 25 3.83 8.63 26.31
C TYR A 25 2.76 8.97 25.26
N ALA A 26 1.97 7.97 24.88
CA ALA A 26 0.92 8.09 23.85
C ALA A 26 -0.47 8.39 24.42
N ASP A 27 -0.52 9.03 25.61
CA ASP A 27 -1.75 9.33 26.33
C ASP A 27 -2.38 10.67 25.99
N VAL A 28 -1.72 11.45 25.10
CA VAL A 28 -2.16 12.82 24.76
C VAL A 28 -2.79 12.93 23.37
N VAL A 29 -2.51 12.01 22.45
CA VAL A 29 -2.95 12.12 21.06
C VAL A 29 -3.13 10.75 20.40
N THR A 30 -4.10 10.63 19.49
CA THR A 30 -4.26 9.45 18.63
C THR A 30 -3.59 9.67 17.27
N PRO A 31 -3.21 8.61 16.54
CA PRO A 31 -2.62 8.76 15.21
C PRO A 31 -3.48 9.59 14.24
N ILE A 32 -4.81 9.39 14.25
CA ILE A 32 -5.72 10.12 13.37
C ILE A 32 -5.85 11.60 13.76
N TYR A 33 -5.80 11.93 15.06
CA TYR A 33 -5.81 13.32 15.50
C TYR A 33 -4.49 14.02 15.11
N LEU A 34 -3.36 13.32 15.24
CA LEU A 34 -2.07 13.84 14.82
C LEU A 34 -2.01 14.03 13.28
N LEU A 35 -2.60 13.10 12.50
CA LEU A 35 -2.74 13.29 11.04
C LEU A 35 -3.48 14.59 10.71
N ARG A 36 -4.61 14.87 11.39
CA ARG A 36 -5.38 16.12 11.19
C ARG A 36 -4.55 17.36 11.54
N LYS A 37 -3.77 17.32 12.61
CA LYS A 37 -2.86 18.41 12.98
C LYS A 37 -1.79 18.66 11.92
N ILE A 38 -1.19 17.60 11.40
CA ILE A 38 -0.21 17.68 10.31
C ILE A 38 -0.88 18.29 9.07
N ALA A 39 -2.04 17.79 8.69
CA ALA A 39 -2.80 18.25 7.52
C ALA A 39 -3.14 19.75 7.57
N ALA A 40 -3.39 20.31 8.74
CA ALA A 40 -3.70 21.74 8.91
C ALA A 40 -2.57 22.69 8.45
N SER A 41 -1.33 22.19 8.36
CA SER A 41 -0.15 23.03 8.05
C SER A 41 0.78 22.45 6.98
N LYS A 42 0.60 21.19 6.58
CA LYS A 42 1.49 20.46 5.68
C LYS A 42 0.77 19.99 4.43
N LYS A 43 1.53 19.88 3.31
CA LYS A 43 0.99 19.45 2.01
C LYS A 43 1.35 18.02 1.65
N ASN A 44 2.49 17.53 2.14
CA ASN A 44 2.98 16.18 1.86
C ASN A 44 3.12 15.43 3.18
N TYR A 45 2.29 14.43 3.38
CA TYR A 45 2.26 13.64 4.62
C TYR A 45 1.56 12.31 4.40
N TYR A 46 1.76 11.39 5.34
CA TYR A 46 1.14 10.08 5.30
C TYR A 46 0.77 9.58 6.69
N LEU A 47 -0.13 8.61 6.72
CA LEU A 47 -0.43 7.72 7.84
C LEU A 47 -0.52 6.29 7.31
N LEU A 48 0.30 5.40 7.84
CA LEU A 48 0.23 3.96 7.62
C LEU A 48 -0.18 3.30 8.93
N GLU A 49 -1.30 2.59 8.94
CA GLU A 49 -1.84 1.92 10.12
C GLU A 49 -2.15 0.44 9.81
N SER A 50 -2.22 -0.36 10.86
CA SER A 50 -2.76 -1.70 10.82
C SER A 50 -3.64 -1.91 12.06
N VAL A 51 -4.83 -2.46 11.88
CA VAL A 51 -5.78 -2.71 12.99
C VAL A 51 -5.95 -4.21 13.26
N GLU A 52 -5.64 -5.06 12.30
CA GLU A 52 -5.83 -6.50 12.41
C GLU A 52 -4.49 -7.25 12.32
N GLY A 53 -4.34 -8.34 13.07
CA GLY A 53 -3.19 -9.24 12.94
C GLY A 53 -2.41 -9.54 14.23
N GLY A 54 -2.91 -9.14 15.40
CA GLY A 54 -2.29 -9.45 16.68
C GLY A 54 -1.00 -8.66 16.96
N GLU A 55 -0.21 -9.10 17.96
CA GLU A 55 0.96 -8.38 18.47
C GLU A 55 2.05 -8.02 17.45
N LYS A 56 2.09 -8.66 16.28
CA LYS A 56 3.14 -8.46 15.27
C LYS A 56 2.74 -7.48 14.17
N TRP A 57 1.49 -7.41 13.76
CA TRP A 57 1.04 -6.68 12.56
C TRP A 57 0.40 -5.34 12.89
N GLY A 58 -0.49 -5.27 13.88
CA GLY A 58 -1.18 -4.07 14.32
C GLY A 58 -0.45 -3.24 15.37
N ARG A 59 0.87 -3.47 15.58
CA ARG A 59 1.60 -2.82 16.66
C ARG A 59 1.89 -1.35 16.42
N TYR A 60 2.19 -0.96 15.19
CA TYR A 60 2.62 0.41 14.90
C TYR A 60 1.68 1.12 13.94
N SER A 61 1.49 2.44 14.18
CA SER A 61 1.06 3.40 13.16
C SER A 61 2.24 4.33 12.86
N PHE A 62 2.52 4.56 11.58
CA PHE A 62 3.59 5.42 11.12
C PHE A 62 3.05 6.69 10.47
N LEU A 63 3.57 7.84 10.88
CA LEU A 63 3.28 9.14 10.26
C LEU A 63 4.59 9.82 9.86
N GLY A 64 4.51 10.61 8.80
CA GLY A 64 5.59 11.48 8.38
C GLY A 64 5.03 12.66 7.60
N TYR A 65 5.80 13.74 7.57
CA TYR A 65 5.47 14.96 6.84
C TYR A 65 6.73 15.69 6.40
N ASP A 66 6.58 16.61 5.44
CA ASP A 66 7.69 17.36 4.85
C ASP A 66 8.81 16.41 4.34
N PRO A 67 8.56 15.62 3.28
CA PRO A 67 9.59 14.77 2.70
C PRO A 67 10.77 15.61 2.22
N ILE A 68 11.98 15.08 2.38
CA ILE A 68 13.21 15.74 1.89
C ILE A 68 13.35 15.65 0.37
N MET A 69 12.68 14.69 -0.25
CA MET A 69 12.69 14.47 -1.70
C MET A 69 11.39 13.82 -2.15
N ARG A 70 10.96 14.08 -3.39
CA ARG A 70 9.90 13.34 -4.10
C ARG A 70 10.46 12.85 -5.43
N VAL A 71 10.21 11.59 -5.76
CA VAL A 71 10.65 10.95 -7.00
C VAL A 71 9.44 10.39 -7.72
N THR A 72 9.16 10.88 -8.92
CA THR A 72 8.05 10.41 -9.75
C THR A 72 8.56 9.85 -11.06
N CYS A 73 7.90 8.85 -11.59
CA CYS A 73 8.23 8.28 -12.90
C CYS A 73 7.00 8.24 -13.78
N GLN A 74 7.16 8.69 -15.01
CA GLN A 74 6.19 8.51 -16.08
C GLN A 74 6.92 7.90 -17.27
N GLU A 75 6.63 6.65 -17.59
CA GLU A 75 7.36 5.88 -18.62
C GLU A 75 8.88 5.82 -18.33
N ASN A 76 9.69 6.43 -19.17
CA ASN A 76 11.14 6.47 -19.06
C ASN A 76 11.68 7.76 -18.42
N LYS A 77 10.80 8.65 -17.96
CA LYS A 77 11.18 9.94 -17.39
C LYS A 77 11.00 9.92 -15.87
N VAL A 78 12.08 10.10 -15.16
CA VAL A 78 12.10 10.20 -13.70
C VAL A 78 12.36 11.65 -13.31
N MET A 79 11.41 12.22 -12.56
CA MET A 79 11.54 13.56 -11.98
C MET A 79 11.92 13.44 -10.51
N ILE A 80 13.01 14.10 -10.13
CA ILE A 80 13.48 14.19 -8.74
C ILE A 80 13.29 15.64 -8.29
N LYS A 81 12.50 15.84 -7.22
CA LYS A 81 12.26 17.15 -6.59
C LYS A 81 12.85 17.15 -5.18
N GLU A 82 13.83 18.03 -4.94
CA GLU A 82 14.46 18.23 -3.63
C GLU A 82 14.35 19.73 -3.26
N GLY A 83 13.43 20.08 -2.37
CA GLY A 83 13.07 21.46 -2.09
C GLY A 83 12.63 22.22 -3.35
N GLN A 84 13.39 23.25 -3.74
CA GLN A 84 13.14 24.03 -4.97
C GLN A 84 13.88 23.48 -6.19
N LYS A 85 14.78 22.52 -6.00
CA LYS A 85 15.54 21.92 -7.10
C LYS A 85 14.72 20.80 -7.74
N GLN A 86 14.75 20.76 -9.08
CA GLN A 86 14.17 19.70 -9.87
C GLN A 86 15.20 19.16 -10.86
N LYS A 87 15.22 17.85 -11.03
CA LYS A 87 16.07 17.16 -12.00
C LYS A 87 15.26 16.10 -12.72
N GLU A 88 15.29 16.13 -14.04
CA GLU A 88 14.74 15.06 -14.88
C GLU A 88 15.85 14.11 -15.31
N VAL A 89 15.56 12.82 -15.27
CA VAL A 89 16.45 11.74 -15.73
C VAL A 89 15.66 10.87 -16.70
N GLU A 90 16.11 10.77 -17.94
CA GLU A 90 15.54 9.85 -18.92
C GLU A 90 16.32 8.53 -18.89
N THR A 91 15.63 7.42 -18.64
CA THR A 91 16.25 6.10 -18.49
C THR A 91 15.27 4.97 -18.76
N THR A 92 15.74 3.88 -19.31
CA THR A 92 14.96 2.63 -19.48
C THR A 92 14.88 1.78 -18.21
N ASP A 93 15.72 2.06 -17.21
CA ASP A 93 15.66 1.45 -15.87
C ASP A 93 15.39 2.52 -14.82
N SER A 94 14.11 2.90 -14.70
CA SER A 94 13.68 3.98 -13.82
C SER A 94 13.90 3.65 -12.33
N LEU A 95 13.86 2.37 -11.94
CA LEU A 95 14.11 1.95 -10.56
C LEU A 95 15.57 2.07 -10.15
N SER A 96 16.52 2.09 -11.12
CA SER A 96 17.93 2.36 -10.81
C SER A 96 18.12 3.73 -10.16
N VAL A 97 17.34 4.73 -10.56
CA VAL A 97 17.37 6.08 -9.96
C VAL A 97 16.97 6.05 -8.49
N VAL A 98 15.91 5.33 -8.14
CA VAL A 98 15.47 5.14 -6.74
C VAL A 98 16.53 4.39 -5.94
N ARG A 99 17.10 3.33 -6.53
CA ARG A 99 18.19 2.53 -5.93
C ARG A 99 19.43 3.38 -5.65
N ASP A 100 19.82 4.25 -6.58
CA ASP A 100 20.98 5.12 -6.41
C ASP A 100 20.76 6.21 -5.37
N ILE A 101 19.53 6.66 -5.18
CA ILE A 101 19.16 7.53 -4.06
C ILE A 101 19.29 6.76 -2.74
N LEU A 102 18.70 5.57 -2.62
CA LEU A 102 18.77 4.77 -1.38
C LEU A 102 20.20 4.43 -0.96
N LYS A 103 21.11 4.19 -1.93
CA LYS A 103 22.54 3.97 -1.65
C LYS A 103 23.23 5.14 -0.94
N GLN A 104 22.68 6.36 -1.01
CA GLN A 104 23.21 7.55 -0.35
C GLN A 104 22.66 7.73 1.08
N TYR A 105 21.87 6.77 1.56
CA TYR A 105 21.20 6.77 2.86
C TYR A 105 21.39 5.44 3.60
N GLN A 106 22.57 4.80 3.46
CA GLN A 106 22.85 3.56 4.16
C GLN A 106 22.81 3.79 5.69
N ALA A 107 21.92 3.06 6.37
CA ALA A 107 21.69 3.17 7.80
C ALA A 107 22.04 1.88 8.54
N PRO A 108 22.61 1.94 9.75
CA PRO A 108 22.79 0.77 10.59
C PRO A 108 21.47 0.31 11.18
N LYS A 109 21.36 -0.98 11.46
CA LYS A 109 20.29 -1.52 12.25
C LYS A 109 20.54 -1.19 13.73
N ILE A 110 19.71 -0.34 14.32
CA ILE A 110 19.78 0.05 15.73
C ILE A 110 18.75 -0.78 16.52
N LYS A 111 19.20 -1.31 17.67
CA LYS A 111 18.32 -2.07 18.56
C LYS A 111 17.17 -1.20 19.08
N ASP A 112 16.00 -1.80 19.24
CA ASP A 112 14.77 -1.18 19.77
C ASP A 112 14.19 -0.04 18.92
N MET A 113 14.68 0.17 17.68
CA MET A 113 14.04 1.05 16.71
C MET A 113 12.72 0.45 16.17
N PRO A 114 11.75 1.29 15.81
CA PRO A 114 10.59 0.84 15.04
C PRO A 114 11.03 0.16 13.73
N PRO A 115 10.21 -0.76 13.19
CA PRO A 115 10.55 -1.47 11.94
C PRO A 115 10.68 -0.54 10.72
N PHE A 116 10.10 0.66 10.77
CA PHE A 116 10.29 1.72 9.80
C PHE A 116 10.82 2.96 10.50
N ALA A 117 12.04 3.36 10.18
CA ALA A 117 12.75 4.50 10.76
C ALA A 117 13.07 5.62 9.75
N GLY A 118 12.57 5.51 8.52
CA GLY A 118 12.76 6.43 7.41
C GLY A 118 13.00 5.70 6.10
N GLY A 119 12.75 6.39 4.99
CA GLY A 119 12.81 5.83 3.65
C GLY A 119 11.75 6.41 2.73
N PHE A 120 11.50 5.73 1.63
CA PHE A 120 10.45 6.08 0.69
C PHE A 120 9.08 5.58 1.15
N VAL A 121 8.08 6.46 1.07
CA VAL A 121 6.65 6.13 1.23
C VAL A 121 5.92 6.64 -0.01
N GLY A 122 5.03 5.81 -0.57
CA GLY A 122 4.29 6.20 -1.77
C GLY A 122 3.58 5.03 -2.43
N TYR A 123 3.45 5.12 -3.75
CA TYR A 123 2.81 4.07 -4.53
C TYR A 123 3.63 3.66 -5.76
N PHE A 124 3.39 2.43 -6.18
CA PHE A 124 3.71 1.90 -7.50
C PHE A 124 2.42 1.57 -8.21
N SER A 125 2.21 2.07 -9.44
CA SER A 125 0.98 1.86 -10.18
C SER A 125 0.89 0.46 -10.79
N TYR A 126 -0.29 0.11 -11.31
CA TYR A 126 -0.49 -1.10 -12.11
C TYR A 126 0.45 -1.16 -13.34
N ALA A 127 0.72 0.00 -13.96
CA ALA A 127 1.55 0.10 -15.15
C ALA A 127 3.04 -0.25 -14.90
N MET A 128 3.47 -0.44 -13.63
CA MET A 128 4.82 -0.92 -13.31
C MET A 128 5.18 -2.25 -13.95
N ILE A 129 4.19 -3.09 -14.32
CA ILE A 129 4.47 -4.33 -15.05
C ILE A 129 5.21 -4.07 -16.37
N ALA A 130 4.98 -2.94 -17.04
CA ALA A 130 5.70 -2.60 -18.28
C ALA A 130 7.20 -2.36 -18.07
N HIS A 131 7.63 -2.03 -16.84
CA HIS A 131 9.05 -1.95 -16.49
C HIS A 131 9.69 -3.34 -16.25
N ALA A 132 8.87 -4.33 -15.87
CA ALA A 132 9.31 -5.72 -15.74
C ALA A 132 9.29 -6.46 -17.08
N GLU A 133 8.27 -6.17 -17.90
CA GLU A 133 7.99 -6.84 -19.17
C GLU A 133 7.85 -5.78 -20.29
N PRO A 134 8.98 -5.28 -20.84
CA PRO A 134 8.99 -4.14 -21.78
C PRO A 134 8.24 -4.40 -23.10
N LYS A 135 7.91 -5.66 -23.42
CA LYS A 135 7.10 -6.01 -24.59
C LYS A 135 5.63 -5.75 -24.36
N LEU A 136 5.20 -5.67 -23.10
CA LEU A 136 3.82 -5.44 -22.74
C LEU A 136 3.48 -3.95 -22.88
N LYS A 137 2.53 -3.65 -23.74
CA LYS A 137 2.03 -2.30 -23.93
C LYS A 137 0.85 -2.10 -23.00
N ILE A 138 1.02 -1.34 -21.94
CA ILE A 138 -0.04 -1.02 -20.98
C ILE A 138 -0.43 0.44 -21.11
N GLN A 139 -1.74 0.71 -21.18
CA GLN A 139 -2.27 2.06 -21.19
C GLN A 139 -1.85 2.82 -19.94
N ARG A 140 -1.39 4.05 -20.11
CA ARG A 140 -1.04 4.96 -19.02
C ARG A 140 -1.99 6.14 -19.02
N GLY A 141 -2.34 6.59 -17.82
CA GLY A 141 -3.23 7.72 -17.61
C GLY A 141 -2.52 8.90 -16.94
N GLU A 142 -3.26 9.62 -16.14
CA GLU A 142 -2.80 10.81 -15.42
C GLU A 142 -1.93 10.51 -14.17
N PHE A 143 -1.84 9.27 -13.75
CA PHE A 143 -1.05 8.85 -12.59
C PHE A 143 0.32 8.35 -13.02
N ALA A 144 1.34 8.73 -12.26
CA ALA A 144 2.70 8.27 -12.47
C ALA A 144 2.84 6.74 -12.33
N ASP A 145 3.83 6.15 -12.98
CA ASP A 145 4.15 4.73 -12.82
C ASP A 145 4.56 4.43 -11.37
N TYR A 146 5.32 5.34 -10.74
CA TYR A 146 5.47 5.40 -9.30
C TYR A 146 5.63 6.85 -8.83
N ASP A 147 5.26 7.09 -7.56
CA ASP A 147 5.41 8.37 -6.89
C ASP A 147 5.78 8.11 -5.43
N LEU A 148 7.00 8.49 -5.09
CA LEU A 148 7.66 8.12 -3.85
C LEU A 148 8.19 9.38 -3.15
N MET A 149 7.82 9.56 -1.88
CA MET A 149 8.29 10.62 -1.00
C MET A 149 9.34 10.06 -0.03
N LEU A 150 10.52 10.69 0.03
CA LEU A 150 11.61 10.28 0.93
C LEU A 150 11.52 11.02 2.25
N PHE A 151 11.36 10.31 3.34
CA PHE A 151 11.27 10.84 4.68
C PHE A 151 12.48 10.45 5.53
N ASP A 152 13.11 11.46 6.12
CA ASP A 152 14.21 11.30 7.09
C ASP A 152 13.73 11.37 8.55
N LYS A 153 12.44 11.64 8.76
CA LYS A 153 11.76 11.70 10.06
C LYS A 153 10.51 10.82 10.06
N VAL A 154 10.30 10.10 11.14
CA VAL A 154 9.14 9.21 11.32
C VAL A 154 8.58 9.37 12.73
N ILE A 155 7.27 9.40 12.84
CA ILE A 155 6.52 9.30 14.08
C ILE A 155 5.92 7.90 14.12
N ALA A 156 6.41 7.04 14.99
CA ALA A 156 5.93 5.69 15.16
C ALA A 156 5.11 5.59 16.46
N TYR A 157 3.81 5.36 16.32
CA TYR A 157 2.92 5.13 17.46
C TYR A 157 2.92 3.63 17.79
N ASP A 158 3.50 3.24 18.91
CA ASP A 158 3.54 1.86 19.41
C ASP A 158 2.29 1.58 20.25
N HIS A 159 1.31 0.92 19.65
CA HIS A 159 0.04 0.58 20.30
C HIS A 159 0.21 -0.43 21.45
N LEU A 160 1.25 -1.28 21.39
CA LEU A 160 1.52 -2.27 22.42
C LEU A 160 2.14 -1.63 23.67
N LYS A 161 3.16 -0.78 23.47
CA LYS A 161 3.86 -0.10 24.56
C LYS A 161 3.16 1.18 25.03
N GLN A 162 2.13 1.64 24.31
CA GLN A 162 1.47 2.94 24.53
C GLN A 162 2.47 4.11 24.56
N LYS A 163 3.35 4.12 23.57
CA LYS A 163 4.38 5.14 23.39
C LYS A 163 4.38 5.67 21.96
N ILE A 164 4.83 6.89 21.81
CA ILE A 164 5.17 7.48 20.51
C ILE A 164 6.69 7.53 20.44
N VAL A 165 7.27 6.88 19.44
CA VAL A 165 8.70 6.90 19.15
C VAL A 165 8.93 7.90 18.01
N LEU A 166 9.70 8.92 18.28
CA LEU A 166 10.06 9.97 17.33
C LEU A 166 11.45 9.69 16.80
N VAL A 167 11.55 9.46 15.51
CA VAL A 167 12.80 9.13 14.83
C VAL A 167 13.23 10.27 13.93
N ALA A 168 14.52 10.62 13.96
CA ALA A 168 15.15 11.49 12.99
C ALA A 168 16.51 10.88 12.56
N ASN A 169 16.82 10.96 11.28
CA ASN A 169 18.03 10.38 10.71
C ASN A 169 19.13 11.43 10.63
N VAL A 170 20.23 11.19 11.37
CA VAL A 170 21.41 12.06 11.41
C VAL A 170 22.39 11.68 10.31
N ARG A 171 22.75 12.62 9.42
CA ARG A 171 23.87 12.39 8.50
C ARG A 171 25.17 12.30 9.29
N VAL A 172 25.89 11.18 9.13
CA VAL A 172 27.18 10.94 9.79
C VAL A 172 28.33 11.20 8.81
N GLY A 173 29.37 11.91 9.29
CA GLY A 173 30.48 12.35 8.45
C GLY A 173 30.95 13.74 8.85
N GLU A 174 31.19 14.59 7.88
CA GLU A 174 31.49 16.02 8.11
C GLU A 174 30.33 16.69 8.84
N ASN A 175 30.60 17.59 9.78
CA ASN A 175 29.62 18.35 10.56
C ASN A 175 28.66 17.50 11.43
N LEU A 176 29.14 16.37 11.98
CA LEU A 176 28.32 15.46 12.76
C LEU A 176 27.60 16.15 13.93
N GLU A 177 28.25 17.08 14.65
CA GLU A 177 27.61 17.82 15.76
C GLU A 177 26.45 18.68 15.27
N GLU A 178 26.64 19.40 14.19
CA GLU A 178 25.60 20.25 13.59
C GLU A 178 24.40 19.41 13.11
N ASN A 179 24.66 18.30 12.42
CA ASN A 179 23.64 17.38 11.95
C ASN A 179 22.86 16.73 13.12
N TYR A 180 23.54 16.40 14.21
CA TYR A 180 22.91 15.86 15.40
C TYR A 180 22.01 16.90 16.09
N GLU A 181 22.48 18.14 16.26
CA GLU A 181 21.68 19.22 16.85
C GLU A 181 20.46 19.58 15.96
N LYS A 182 20.62 19.52 14.63
CA LYS A 182 19.50 19.68 13.71
C LYS A 182 18.44 18.60 13.93
N ALA A 183 18.81 17.33 13.96
CA ALA A 183 17.89 16.22 14.19
C ALA A 183 17.21 16.31 15.58
N ARG A 184 17.97 16.73 16.61
CA ARG A 184 17.38 17.01 17.94
C ARG A 184 16.34 18.11 17.91
N LYS A 185 16.59 19.18 17.17
CA LYS A 185 15.64 20.29 17.00
C LYS A 185 14.36 19.81 16.30
N GLU A 186 14.50 19.02 15.25
CA GLU A 186 13.36 18.45 14.51
C GLU A 186 12.51 17.54 15.42
N ILE A 187 13.11 16.69 16.26
CA ILE A 187 12.37 15.90 17.25
C ILE A 187 11.62 16.78 18.23
N LYS A 188 12.24 17.87 18.73
CA LYS A 188 11.57 18.82 19.62
C LYS A 188 10.42 19.54 18.96
N GLU A 189 10.52 19.87 17.67
CA GLU A 189 9.44 20.47 16.88
C GLU A 189 8.25 19.49 16.73
N ILE A 190 8.53 18.20 16.51
CA ILE A 190 7.50 17.16 16.50
C ILE A 190 6.81 17.04 17.87
N ILE A 191 7.59 17.08 18.98
CA ILE A 191 7.02 17.06 20.33
C ILE A 191 6.12 18.28 20.56
N SER A 192 6.54 19.45 20.09
CA SER A 192 5.75 20.69 20.19
C SER A 192 4.45 20.57 19.40
N LEU A 193 4.48 20.01 18.20
CA LEU A 193 3.29 19.73 17.39
C LEU A 193 2.33 18.76 18.11
N ILE A 194 2.85 17.70 18.73
CA ILE A 194 2.04 16.71 19.47
C ILE A 194 1.37 17.37 20.69
N ARG A 195 2.09 18.23 21.40
CA ARG A 195 1.63 18.91 22.63
C ARG A 195 0.77 20.14 22.37
N ASP A 196 0.73 20.62 21.15
CA ASP A 196 -0.08 21.77 20.81
C ASP A 196 -1.57 21.44 21.00
N THR A 197 -2.27 22.24 21.80
CA THR A 197 -3.67 22.09 22.16
C THR A 197 -4.60 22.99 21.36
N THR A 198 -4.08 23.69 20.36
CA THR A 198 -4.89 24.55 19.48
C THR A 198 -6.00 23.70 18.83
N PRO A 199 -7.28 24.10 18.98
CA PRO A 199 -8.39 23.40 18.36
C PRO A 199 -8.23 23.30 16.85
N LEU A 200 -8.52 22.13 16.29
CA LEU A 200 -8.56 21.94 14.85
C LEU A 200 -9.88 22.49 14.31
N GLU A 201 -9.79 23.24 13.23
CA GLU A 201 -10.98 23.59 12.46
C GLU A 201 -11.56 22.33 11.81
N ASP A 202 -12.89 22.27 11.76
CA ASP A 202 -13.56 21.19 11.04
C ASP A 202 -13.47 21.46 9.54
N GLU A 203 -13.16 20.39 8.78
CA GLU A 203 -13.13 20.51 7.34
C GLU A 203 -14.54 20.72 6.76
N PRO A 204 -14.66 21.50 5.66
CA PRO A 204 -15.94 21.69 4.99
C PRO A 204 -16.60 20.35 4.63
N VAL A 205 -17.91 20.26 4.85
CA VAL A 205 -18.70 19.10 4.48
C VAL A 205 -19.22 19.25 3.05
N TYR A 206 -18.98 18.24 2.23
CA TYR A 206 -19.49 18.16 0.87
C TYR A 206 -20.69 17.21 0.83
N ASP A 207 -21.90 17.75 0.63
CA ASP A 207 -23.17 17.01 0.72
C ASP A 207 -23.62 16.36 -0.61
N LYS A 208 -22.97 16.68 -1.73
CA LYS A 208 -23.40 16.22 -3.04
C LYS A 208 -22.28 15.43 -3.73
N VAL A 209 -22.10 14.20 -3.30
CA VAL A 209 -21.24 13.24 -3.98
C VAL A 209 -22.12 12.29 -4.76
N GLN A 210 -21.90 12.19 -6.05
CA GLN A 210 -22.63 11.27 -6.93
C GLN A 210 -21.63 10.56 -7.83
N PHE A 211 -21.49 9.26 -7.63
CA PHE A 211 -20.57 8.45 -8.43
C PHE A 211 -21.21 8.03 -9.74
N GLU A 212 -20.47 8.24 -10.82
CA GLU A 212 -20.78 7.73 -12.16
C GLU A 212 -19.82 6.58 -12.49
N CYS A 213 -20.35 5.49 -13.06
CA CYS A 213 -19.55 4.36 -13.50
C CYS A 213 -19.13 4.59 -14.95
N ASN A 214 -17.87 4.24 -15.29
CA ASN A 214 -17.33 4.40 -16.63
C ASN A 214 -17.83 3.37 -17.65
N VAL A 215 -18.54 2.33 -17.21
CA VAL A 215 -19.16 1.30 -18.07
C VAL A 215 -20.56 0.97 -17.55
N THR A 216 -21.45 0.69 -18.47
CA THR A 216 -22.81 0.20 -18.18
C THR A 216 -22.78 -1.28 -17.81
N GLU A 217 -23.90 -1.82 -17.33
CA GLU A 217 -24.05 -3.24 -17.04
C GLU A 217 -23.87 -4.10 -18.30
N GLU A 218 -24.41 -3.66 -19.44
CA GLU A 218 -24.31 -4.36 -20.72
C GLU A 218 -22.86 -4.39 -21.23
N GLU A 219 -22.13 -3.27 -21.16
CA GLU A 219 -20.73 -3.18 -21.54
C GLU A 219 -19.85 -4.07 -20.64
N TYR A 220 -20.09 -4.06 -19.32
CA TYR A 220 -19.36 -4.94 -18.39
C TYR A 220 -19.65 -6.41 -18.67
N ALA A 221 -20.91 -6.77 -18.94
CA ALA A 221 -21.28 -8.13 -19.33
C ALA A 221 -20.55 -8.55 -20.62
N GLY A 222 -20.44 -7.68 -21.60
CA GLY A 222 -19.65 -7.91 -22.82
C GLY A 222 -18.16 -8.17 -22.53
N MET A 223 -17.56 -7.43 -21.58
CA MET A 223 -16.17 -7.66 -21.14
C MET A 223 -16.02 -9.03 -20.47
N VAL A 224 -16.98 -9.43 -19.63
CA VAL A 224 -16.99 -10.74 -18.96
C VAL A 224 -17.07 -11.87 -19.99
N GLU A 225 -18.02 -11.82 -20.93
CA GLU A 225 -18.18 -12.85 -21.96
C GLU A 225 -16.93 -12.95 -22.85
N LYS A 226 -16.35 -11.83 -23.26
CA LYS A 226 -15.12 -11.83 -24.05
C LYS A 226 -13.92 -12.41 -23.28
N THR A 227 -13.85 -12.19 -21.95
CA THR A 227 -12.85 -12.83 -21.09
C THR A 227 -13.04 -14.34 -21.05
N LYS A 228 -14.30 -14.81 -21.02
CA LYS A 228 -14.62 -16.25 -21.07
C LYS A 228 -14.23 -16.87 -22.41
N ASP A 229 -14.39 -16.16 -23.53
CA ASP A 229 -13.91 -16.61 -24.84
C ASP A 229 -12.40 -16.88 -24.80
N TYR A 230 -11.59 -15.96 -24.24
CA TYR A 230 -10.15 -16.18 -24.05
C TYR A 230 -9.81 -17.37 -23.14
N ILE A 231 -10.66 -17.66 -22.13
CA ILE A 231 -10.50 -18.85 -21.28
C ILE A 231 -10.81 -20.12 -22.08
N PHE A 232 -11.88 -20.14 -22.87
CA PHE A 232 -12.26 -21.29 -23.70
C PHE A 232 -11.25 -21.56 -24.84
N ASP A 233 -10.64 -20.50 -25.37
CA ASP A 233 -9.58 -20.59 -26.38
C ASP A 233 -8.25 -21.07 -25.77
N GLY A 234 -8.14 -21.14 -24.42
CA GLY A 234 -6.97 -21.62 -23.70
C GLY A 234 -5.87 -20.58 -23.50
N ASP A 235 -6.15 -19.31 -23.70
CA ASP A 235 -5.20 -18.21 -23.51
C ASP A 235 -4.89 -17.97 -22.04
N ILE A 236 -5.91 -18.04 -21.17
CA ILE A 236 -5.85 -17.80 -19.73
C ILE A 236 -6.77 -18.76 -18.97
N PHE A 237 -6.53 -18.90 -17.67
CA PHE A 237 -7.44 -19.58 -16.73
C PHE A 237 -8.37 -18.58 -16.04
N GLN A 238 -7.87 -17.35 -15.81
CA GLN A 238 -8.58 -16.29 -15.11
C GLN A 238 -8.02 -14.94 -15.52
N ALA A 239 -8.89 -13.91 -15.59
CA ALA A 239 -8.48 -12.50 -15.60
C ALA A 239 -9.40 -11.68 -14.69
N VAL A 240 -8.83 -10.68 -14.03
CA VAL A 240 -9.59 -9.76 -13.16
C VAL A 240 -10.02 -8.56 -13.97
N ILE A 241 -11.32 -8.42 -14.20
CA ILE A 241 -11.91 -7.29 -14.93
C ILE A 241 -12.49 -6.28 -13.96
N SER A 242 -12.14 -5.01 -14.15
CA SER A 242 -12.55 -3.94 -13.25
C SER A 242 -13.29 -2.80 -13.96
N ARG A 243 -13.97 -1.98 -13.14
CA ARG A 243 -14.62 -0.75 -13.57
C ARG A 243 -14.38 0.37 -12.58
N ARG A 244 -14.45 1.61 -13.06
CA ARG A 244 -14.15 2.81 -12.28
C ARG A 244 -15.41 3.61 -12.01
N PHE A 245 -15.52 4.09 -10.79
CA PHE A 245 -16.53 5.05 -10.34
C PHE A 245 -15.84 6.39 -10.10
N THR A 246 -16.43 7.45 -10.63
CA THR A 246 -15.84 8.81 -10.54
C THR A 246 -16.90 9.77 -10.03
N SER A 247 -16.49 10.71 -9.17
CA SER A 247 -17.31 11.84 -8.75
C SER A 247 -16.45 13.09 -8.65
N ASP A 248 -17.05 14.26 -8.82
CA ASP A 248 -16.43 15.51 -8.41
C ASP A 248 -16.39 15.58 -6.88
N TYR A 249 -15.24 15.99 -6.33
CA TYR A 249 -15.04 16.08 -4.90
C TYR A 249 -13.95 17.10 -4.56
N GLU A 250 -14.33 18.23 -4.00
CA GLU A 250 -13.40 19.33 -3.65
C GLU A 250 -12.76 19.15 -2.26
N GLY A 251 -13.39 18.37 -1.36
CA GLY A 251 -12.93 18.14 0.00
C GLY A 251 -11.67 17.29 0.10
N SER A 252 -11.07 17.28 1.29
CA SER A 252 -10.03 16.31 1.64
C SER A 252 -10.61 14.93 1.89
N LEU A 253 -9.84 13.88 1.58
CA LEU A 253 -10.21 12.51 1.90
C LEU A 253 -9.98 12.14 3.38
N ILE A 254 -9.52 13.05 4.25
CA ILE A 254 -9.31 12.77 5.68
C ILE A 254 -10.61 12.33 6.37
N ASN A 255 -11.71 13.08 6.19
CA ASN A 255 -12.99 12.71 6.79
C ASN A 255 -13.57 11.41 6.20
N PRO A 256 -13.58 11.19 4.88
CA PRO A 256 -13.84 9.86 4.30
C PRO A 256 -12.97 8.75 4.89
N TYR A 257 -11.67 8.99 5.06
CA TYR A 257 -10.76 8.02 5.67
C TYR A 257 -11.13 7.71 7.12
N ARG A 258 -11.52 8.71 7.92
CA ARG A 258 -11.98 8.52 9.30
C ARG A 258 -13.21 7.61 9.37
N VAL A 259 -14.15 7.77 8.43
CA VAL A 259 -15.32 6.87 8.32
C VAL A 259 -14.88 5.49 7.86
N LEU A 260 -14.10 5.39 6.78
CA LEU A 260 -13.69 4.12 6.17
C LEU A 260 -12.91 3.23 7.15
N ARG A 261 -11.93 3.80 7.89
CA ARG A 261 -11.12 3.05 8.86
C ARG A 261 -11.89 2.45 10.03
N THR A 262 -13.06 2.99 10.34
CA THR A 262 -13.94 2.49 11.42
C THR A 262 -14.99 1.51 10.91
N THR A 263 -15.47 1.70 9.68
CA THR A 263 -16.51 0.85 9.08
C THR A 263 -15.95 -0.37 8.36
N ASN A 264 -14.70 -0.27 7.88
CA ASN A 264 -14.02 -1.33 7.13
C ASN A 264 -12.54 -1.46 7.53
N PRO A 265 -12.23 -1.75 8.83
CA PRO A 265 -10.86 -1.93 9.28
C PRO A 265 -10.18 -3.08 8.54
N SER A 266 -8.88 -2.94 8.28
CA SER A 266 -8.10 -3.89 7.48
C SER A 266 -6.64 -3.94 7.96
N PRO A 267 -5.89 -5.00 7.61
CA PRO A 267 -4.47 -5.12 7.94
C PRO A 267 -3.62 -3.97 7.43
N TYR A 268 -4.00 -3.33 6.34
CA TYR A 268 -3.36 -2.12 5.82
C TYR A 268 -4.38 -1.01 5.67
N MET A 269 -4.22 0.03 6.46
CA MET A 269 -4.97 1.26 6.33
C MET A 269 -4.00 2.38 5.99
N VAL A 270 -4.19 2.99 4.84
CA VAL A 270 -3.25 3.95 4.25
C VAL A 270 -3.97 5.26 3.97
N TYR A 271 -3.34 6.34 4.40
CA TYR A 271 -3.67 7.68 3.97
C TYR A 271 -2.40 8.39 3.51
N MET A 272 -2.43 9.00 2.33
CA MET A 272 -1.30 9.78 1.79
C MET A 272 -1.82 11.05 1.14
N ASN A 273 -1.17 12.17 1.40
CA ASN A 273 -1.33 13.41 0.64
C ASN A 273 0.01 13.75 0.00
N MET A 274 0.04 13.81 -1.33
CA MET A 274 1.22 13.97 -2.16
C MET A 274 1.13 15.26 -3.00
N GLU A 275 0.61 16.34 -2.39
CA GLU A 275 0.38 17.67 -2.98
C GLU A 275 -0.76 17.69 -4.02
N ASP A 276 -0.64 16.92 -5.11
CA ASP A 276 -1.59 16.84 -6.23
C ASP A 276 -2.40 15.53 -6.26
N VAL A 277 -2.00 14.54 -5.47
CA VAL A 277 -2.67 13.24 -5.35
C VAL A 277 -2.94 12.94 -3.89
N GLU A 278 -4.17 12.63 -3.57
CA GLU A 278 -4.59 12.20 -2.24
C GLU A 278 -5.15 10.77 -2.32
N ILE A 279 -4.69 9.90 -1.41
CA ILE A 279 -5.01 8.47 -1.42
C ILE A 279 -5.56 8.08 -0.05
N MET A 280 -6.67 7.33 -0.02
CA MET A 280 -7.11 6.58 1.14
C MET A 280 -7.37 5.13 0.77
N SER A 281 -6.98 4.19 1.63
CA SER A 281 -7.17 2.75 1.39
C SER A 281 -7.35 1.98 2.69
N THR A 282 -8.15 0.91 2.63
CA THR A 282 -8.24 -0.15 3.65
C THR A 282 -8.01 -1.49 2.95
N SER A 283 -6.78 -1.73 2.54
CA SER A 283 -6.42 -2.94 1.82
C SER A 283 -6.34 -4.16 2.75
N PRO A 284 -7.03 -5.25 2.42
CA PRO A 284 -6.97 -6.48 3.21
C PRO A 284 -5.76 -7.36 2.86
N GLU A 285 -4.98 -7.01 1.84
CA GLU A 285 -4.04 -7.95 1.22
C GLU A 285 -2.63 -7.38 1.10
N THR A 286 -1.67 -8.12 1.67
CA THR A 286 -0.24 -7.84 1.48
C THR A 286 0.14 -8.14 0.04
N LEU A 287 0.83 -7.21 -0.62
CA LEU A 287 1.45 -7.50 -1.90
C LEU A 287 2.74 -8.29 -1.68
N VAL A 288 3.73 -7.67 -1.07
CA VAL A 288 4.98 -8.30 -0.70
C VAL A 288 5.63 -7.56 0.46
N ARG A 289 6.25 -8.32 1.34
CA ARG A 289 7.06 -7.82 2.44
C ARG A 289 8.47 -8.38 2.33
N LEU A 290 9.45 -7.53 2.49
CA LEU A 290 10.86 -7.91 2.63
C LEU A 290 11.35 -7.42 3.98
N GLN A 291 11.80 -8.34 4.82
CA GLN A 291 12.38 -7.99 6.12
C GLN A 291 13.61 -8.86 6.40
N ASP A 292 14.75 -8.20 6.59
CA ASP A 292 16.01 -8.87 6.91
C ASP A 292 16.38 -9.98 5.90
N GLY A 293 16.13 -9.74 4.61
CA GLY A 293 16.38 -10.67 3.53
C GLY A 293 15.31 -11.75 3.33
N ARG A 294 14.24 -11.76 4.15
CA ARG A 294 13.12 -12.68 4.01
C ARG A 294 11.95 -12.02 3.29
N LEU A 295 11.56 -12.61 2.18
CA LEU A 295 10.38 -12.23 1.41
C LEU A 295 9.16 -13.01 1.91
N VAL A 296 8.02 -12.34 1.96
CA VAL A 296 6.73 -12.94 2.36
C VAL A 296 5.61 -12.39 1.49
N THR A 297 4.73 -13.24 1.00
CA THR A 297 3.45 -12.87 0.42
C THR A 297 2.33 -13.72 1.01
N PHE A 298 1.10 -13.20 1.00
CA PHE A 298 -0.06 -13.84 1.62
C PHE A 298 -1.18 -14.00 0.60
N PRO A 299 -1.20 -15.07 -0.19
CA PRO A 299 -2.33 -15.39 -1.04
C PRO A 299 -3.61 -15.54 -0.21
N VAL A 300 -4.65 -14.80 -0.59
CA VAL A 300 -5.96 -14.81 0.05
C VAL A 300 -7.01 -15.05 -1.02
N ALA A 301 -7.79 -16.11 -0.89
CA ALA A 301 -8.93 -16.40 -1.75
C ALA A 301 -9.97 -17.20 -0.98
N GLY A 302 -11.17 -17.23 -1.53
CA GLY A 302 -12.27 -17.87 -0.87
C GLY A 302 -12.82 -17.07 0.32
N SER A 303 -14.12 -16.92 0.40
CA SER A 303 -14.70 -16.16 1.50
C SER A 303 -16.07 -16.66 1.92
N ARG A 304 -16.36 -16.50 3.22
CA ARG A 304 -17.70 -16.65 3.79
C ARG A 304 -17.95 -15.52 4.79
N PRO A 305 -19.21 -15.09 4.97
CA PRO A 305 -19.56 -14.15 6.05
C PRO A 305 -19.30 -14.78 7.42
N ARG A 306 -19.19 -13.97 8.45
CA ARG A 306 -19.17 -14.45 9.84
C ARG A 306 -20.55 -14.96 10.24
N GLY A 307 -20.56 -16.07 10.98
CA GLY A 307 -21.74 -16.61 11.62
C GLY A 307 -22.22 -15.73 12.78
N LYS A 308 -23.45 -15.98 13.23
CA LYS A 308 -24.04 -15.30 14.42
C LYS A 308 -23.43 -15.78 15.72
N ASP A 309 -22.89 -16.99 15.71
CA ASP A 309 -22.24 -17.64 16.83
C ASP A 309 -21.11 -18.57 16.33
N GLU A 310 -20.35 -19.15 17.26
CA GLU A 310 -19.21 -20.02 16.97
C GLU A 310 -19.62 -21.29 16.18
N LYS A 311 -20.82 -21.83 16.45
CA LYS A 311 -21.32 -23.02 15.77
C LYS A 311 -21.65 -22.75 14.29
N GLU A 312 -22.26 -21.59 14.01
CA GLU A 312 -22.50 -21.15 12.63
C GLU A 312 -21.20 -20.80 11.91
N ASP A 313 -20.25 -20.16 12.60
CA ASP A 313 -18.88 -19.92 12.08
C ASP A 313 -18.21 -21.24 11.67
N ASP A 314 -18.24 -22.26 12.51
CA ASP A 314 -17.61 -23.56 12.21
C ASP A 314 -18.30 -24.29 11.05
N ALA A 315 -19.61 -24.16 10.92
CA ALA A 315 -20.34 -24.69 9.76
C ALA A 315 -19.95 -23.97 8.46
N LEU A 316 -19.79 -22.66 8.49
CA LEU A 316 -19.34 -21.87 7.34
C LEU A 316 -17.87 -22.15 6.99
N VAL A 317 -17.01 -22.41 7.97
CA VAL A 317 -15.65 -22.89 7.75
C VAL A 317 -15.64 -24.24 7.04
N ALA A 318 -16.46 -25.18 7.51
CA ALA A 318 -16.56 -26.51 6.89
C ALA A 318 -17.09 -26.42 5.45
N ASP A 319 -18.08 -25.55 5.20
CA ASP A 319 -18.60 -25.27 3.86
C ASP A 319 -17.52 -24.71 2.95
N LEU A 320 -16.79 -23.67 3.40
CA LEU A 320 -15.71 -23.05 2.64
C LEU A 320 -14.58 -24.05 2.32
N MET A 321 -14.19 -24.87 3.29
CA MET A 321 -13.11 -25.86 3.12
C MET A 321 -13.52 -27.09 2.32
N SER A 322 -14.79 -27.27 2.00
CA SER A 322 -15.31 -28.30 1.11
C SER A 322 -15.63 -27.80 -0.30
N ASP A 323 -15.51 -26.49 -0.54
CA ASP A 323 -15.78 -25.88 -1.82
C ASP A 323 -14.57 -26.05 -2.77
N GLU A 324 -14.66 -27.01 -3.69
CA GLU A 324 -13.58 -27.33 -4.63
C GLU A 324 -13.18 -26.14 -5.52
N LYS A 325 -14.12 -25.27 -5.87
CA LYS A 325 -13.86 -24.08 -6.69
C LYS A 325 -13.00 -23.09 -5.91
N GLU A 326 -13.39 -22.74 -4.68
CA GLU A 326 -12.65 -21.82 -3.81
C GLU A 326 -11.24 -22.35 -3.50
N LEU A 327 -11.11 -23.65 -3.22
CA LEU A 327 -9.81 -24.29 -2.99
C LEU A 327 -8.92 -24.30 -4.24
N SER A 328 -9.50 -24.53 -5.43
CA SER A 328 -8.75 -24.52 -6.69
C SER A 328 -8.25 -23.11 -7.03
N GLU A 329 -9.08 -22.09 -6.85
CA GLU A 329 -8.69 -20.69 -7.02
C GLU A 329 -7.57 -20.30 -6.04
N HIS A 330 -7.73 -20.69 -4.76
CA HIS A 330 -6.71 -20.43 -3.75
C HIS A 330 -5.37 -21.10 -4.11
N ASN A 331 -5.38 -22.35 -4.56
CA ASN A 331 -4.16 -23.06 -4.98
C ASN A 331 -3.48 -22.37 -6.16
N MET A 332 -4.24 -21.89 -7.13
CA MET A 332 -3.71 -21.12 -8.24
C MET A 332 -3.00 -19.84 -7.75
N LEU A 333 -3.56 -19.11 -6.79
CA LEU A 333 -2.94 -17.92 -6.22
C LEU A 333 -1.69 -18.24 -5.38
N VAL A 334 -1.68 -19.38 -4.67
CA VAL A 334 -0.48 -19.86 -3.96
C VAL A 334 0.64 -20.16 -4.95
N ASP A 335 0.35 -20.86 -6.05
CA ASP A 335 1.35 -21.15 -7.08
C ASP A 335 1.84 -19.89 -7.78
N LEU A 336 0.96 -18.93 -8.02
CA LEU A 336 1.34 -17.62 -8.58
C LEU A 336 2.29 -16.86 -7.64
N GLY A 337 1.99 -16.84 -6.33
CA GLY A 337 2.86 -16.25 -5.32
C GLY A 337 4.23 -16.96 -5.23
N ARG A 338 4.25 -18.28 -5.31
CA ARG A 338 5.50 -19.06 -5.38
C ARG A 338 6.33 -18.70 -6.62
N ASN A 339 5.68 -18.58 -7.77
CA ASN A 339 6.33 -18.18 -9.03
C ASN A 339 6.89 -16.75 -8.96
N ASP A 340 6.11 -15.80 -8.44
CA ASP A 340 6.51 -14.40 -8.31
C ASP A 340 7.75 -14.26 -7.41
N LEU A 341 7.75 -14.87 -6.23
CA LEU A 341 8.90 -14.87 -5.33
C LEU A 341 10.08 -15.69 -5.90
N GLY A 342 9.80 -16.80 -6.59
CA GLY A 342 10.83 -17.67 -7.15
C GLY A 342 11.78 -16.96 -8.13
N ARG A 343 11.29 -15.94 -8.83
CA ARG A 343 12.08 -15.14 -9.79
C ARG A 343 13.27 -14.41 -9.13
N ILE A 344 13.17 -14.08 -7.86
CA ILE A 344 14.16 -13.25 -7.11
C ILE A 344 14.74 -13.96 -5.88
N SER A 345 14.33 -15.20 -5.64
CA SER A 345 14.72 -15.95 -4.44
C SER A 345 15.92 -16.85 -4.68
N GLN A 346 16.60 -17.18 -3.60
CA GLN A 346 17.63 -18.22 -3.59
C GLN A 346 16.99 -19.57 -3.95
N TYR A 347 17.68 -20.38 -4.72
CA TYR A 347 17.19 -21.69 -5.13
C TYR A 347 16.83 -22.58 -3.92
N GLY A 348 15.66 -23.19 -3.96
CA GLY A 348 15.17 -24.08 -2.92
C GLY A 348 14.68 -23.40 -1.65
N SER A 349 14.63 -22.04 -1.62
CA SER A 349 14.19 -21.31 -0.43
C SER A 349 12.70 -20.92 -0.44
N VAL A 350 11.98 -21.14 -1.55
CA VAL A 350 10.55 -20.83 -1.63
C VAL A 350 9.74 -21.93 -0.95
N GLU A 351 9.04 -21.56 0.11
CA GLU A 351 8.26 -22.47 0.95
C GLU A 351 6.85 -21.92 1.19
N VAL A 352 5.88 -22.81 1.26
CA VAL A 352 4.53 -22.50 1.76
C VAL A 352 4.52 -22.82 3.25
N THR A 353 4.78 -21.83 4.08
CA THR A 353 4.95 -22.02 5.54
C THR A 353 3.62 -22.16 6.27
N LYS A 354 2.53 -21.62 5.70
CA LYS A 354 1.14 -21.84 6.13
C LYS A 354 0.31 -22.08 4.88
N TYR A 355 -0.52 -23.10 4.93
CA TYR A 355 -1.32 -23.52 3.79
C TYR A 355 -2.78 -23.68 4.17
N GLN A 356 -3.67 -23.00 3.42
CA GLN A 356 -5.13 -23.08 3.58
C GLN A 356 -5.63 -22.85 5.01
N MET A 357 -5.07 -21.85 5.70
CA MET A 357 -5.52 -21.48 7.05
C MET A 357 -6.74 -20.58 6.97
N ILE A 358 -7.73 -20.82 7.82
CA ILE A 358 -8.88 -19.90 7.93
C ILE A 358 -8.51 -18.72 8.83
N HIS A 359 -8.61 -17.53 8.28
CA HIS A 359 -8.52 -16.28 9.03
C HIS A 359 -9.90 -15.67 9.18
N LYS A 360 -10.37 -15.55 10.44
CA LYS A 360 -11.66 -14.97 10.80
C LYS A 360 -11.46 -13.48 11.12
N TYR A 361 -11.94 -12.59 10.22
CA TYR A 361 -11.99 -11.15 10.45
C TYR A 361 -13.33 -10.74 11.08
N SER A 362 -13.55 -9.47 11.33
CA SER A 362 -14.75 -8.98 12.02
C SER A 362 -16.07 -9.32 11.30
N LYS A 363 -16.09 -9.28 9.97
CA LYS A 363 -17.31 -9.47 9.16
C LYS A 363 -17.24 -10.66 8.19
N ILE A 364 -16.04 -11.14 7.89
CA ILE A 364 -15.78 -12.13 6.86
C ILE A 364 -14.65 -13.07 7.29
N MET A 365 -14.63 -14.28 6.78
CA MET A 365 -13.50 -15.20 6.90
C MET A 365 -12.96 -15.56 5.53
N HIS A 366 -11.66 -15.82 5.45
CA HIS A 366 -10.96 -16.16 4.22
C HIS A 366 -10.05 -17.38 4.40
N ILE A 367 -9.79 -18.08 3.28
CA ILE A 367 -8.69 -19.01 3.17
C ILE A 367 -7.42 -18.21 2.89
N CYS A 368 -6.42 -18.36 3.74
CA CYS A 368 -5.14 -17.67 3.64
C CYS A 368 -3.99 -18.68 3.63
N SER A 369 -2.99 -18.40 2.80
CA SER A 369 -1.71 -19.11 2.83
C SER A 369 -0.58 -18.11 3.01
N GLN A 370 0.59 -18.59 3.40
CA GLN A 370 1.79 -17.79 3.53
C GLN A 370 2.91 -18.43 2.73
N VAL A 371 3.44 -17.70 1.76
CA VAL A 371 4.59 -18.09 0.95
C VAL A 371 5.77 -17.24 1.36
N GLU A 372 6.88 -17.88 1.70
CA GLU A 372 8.10 -17.22 2.13
C GLU A 372 9.29 -17.68 1.31
N SER A 373 10.32 -16.83 1.28
CA SER A 373 11.60 -17.18 0.65
C SER A 373 12.73 -16.28 1.15
N ASN A 374 13.96 -16.64 0.84
CA ASN A 374 15.12 -15.77 1.04
C ASN A 374 15.46 -15.08 -0.27
N ILE A 375 15.55 -13.74 -0.27
CA ILE A 375 15.96 -12.96 -1.44
C ILE A 375 17.40 -13.31 -1.84
N ARG A 376 17.70 -13.32 -3.14
CA ARG A 376 19.08 -13.48 -3.61
C ARG A 376 19.92 -12.26 -3.21
N PRO A 377 21.25 -12.44 -2.95
CA PRO A 377 22.13 -11.35 -2.56
C PRO A 377 22.31 -10.23 -3.62
N ASP A 378 22.03 -10.54 -4.89
CA ASP A 378 22.10 -9.63 -6.03
C ASP A 378 20.78 -8.88 -6.30
N MET A 379 19.73 -9.12 -5.48
CA MET A 379 18.40 -8.54 -5.60
C MET A 379 18.06 -7.68 -4.39
N ASP A 380 17.13 -6.73 -4.56
CA ASP A 380 16.68 -5.82 -3.52
C ASP A 380 15.15 -5.67 -3.47
N SER A 381 14.66 -4.77 -2.62
CA SER A 381 13.23 -4.47 -2.47
C SER A 381 12.57 -3.97 -3.75
N LEU A 382 13.28 -3.24 -4.60
CA LEU A 382 12.76 -2.74 -5.88
C LEU A 382 12.64 -3.88 -6.91
N ASP A 383 13.53 -4.86 -6.87
CA ASP A 383 13.41 -6.08 -7.66
C ASP A 383 12.20 -6.92 -7.18
N ALA A 384 11.93 -6.91 -5.87
CA ALA A 384 10.74 -7.58 -5.33
C ALA A 384 9.44 -6.94 -5.86
N ILE A 385 9.32 -5.61 -5.82
CA ILE A 385 8.18 -4.90 -6.42
C ILE A 385 8.03 -5.25 -7.91
N LYS A 386 9.11 -5.20 -8.65
CA LYS A 386 9.15 -5.51 -10.09
C LYS A 386 8.73 -6.95 -10.39
N SER A 387 9.04 -7.89 -9.51
CA SER A 387 8.69 -9.32 -9.68
C SER A 387 7.24 -9.62 -9.40
N VAL A 388 6.64 -8.98 -8.39
CA VAL A 388 5.29 -9.34 -7.91
C VAL A 388 4.17 -8.53 -8.55
N LEU A 389 4.45 -7.27 -9.00
CA LEU A 389 3.42 -6.42 -9.60
C LEU A 389 3.06 -6.83 -11.05
N PRO A 390 1.75 -6.74 -11.37
CA PRO A 390 0.62 -6.66 -10.44
C PRO A 390 0.39 -7.99 -9.72
N ALA A 391 -0.30 -7.93 -8.58
CA ALA A 391 -0.70 -9.13 -7.85
C ALA A 391 -1.56 -10.07 -8.71
N GLY A 392 -1.48 -11.37 -8.45
CA GLY A 392 -2.31 -12.36 -9.14
C GLY A 392 -3.81 -12.12 -9.00
N THR A 393 -4.22 -11.71 -7.80
CA THR A 393 -5.59 -11.34 -7.45
C THR A 393 -6.10 -10.09 -8.18
N LEU A 394 -5.23 -9.34 -8.87
CA LEU A 394 -5.54 -8.14 -9.66
C LEU A 394 -5.16 -8.28 -11.14
N SER A 395 -4.61 -9.40 -11.54
CA SER A 395 -4.24 -9.69 -12.94
C SER A 395 -4.93 -10.96 -13.44
N GLY A 396 -4.31 -12.09 -13.26
CA GLY A 396 -4.83 -13.40 -13.67
C GLY A 396 -3.71 -14.39 -13.96
N ALA A 397 -4.06 -15.50 -14.56
CA ALA A 397 -3.15 -16.60 -14.85
C ALA A 397 -3.35 -17.14 -16.26
N PRO A 398 -2.28 -17.24 -17.10
CA PRO A 398 -0.92 -16.71 -16.91
C PRO A 398 -0.88 -15.18 -16.87
N LYS A 399 -0.08 -14.61 -15.95
CA LYS A 399 -0.07 -13.17 -15.61
C LYS A 399 0.06 -12.24 -16.83
N ILE A 400 1.05 -12.46 -17.68
CA ILE A 400 1.36 -11.55 -18.79
C ILE A 400 0.18 -11.51 -19.80
N ARG A 401 -0.33 -12.69 -20.19
CA ARG A 401 -1.46 -12.76 -21.12
C ARG A 401 -2.73 -12.16 -20.52
N ALA A 402 -2.99 -12.39 -19.24
CA ALA A 402 -4.11 -11.76 -18.53
C ALA A 402 -3.99 -10.23 -18.54
N CYS A 403 -2.79 -9.66 -18.33
CA CYS A 403 -2.58 -8.22 -18.40
C CYS A 403 -2.81 -7.63 -19.80
N GLU A 404 -2.44 -8.35 -20.87
CA GLU A 404 -2.76 -7.94 -22.26
C GLU A 404 -4.28 -7.87 -22.50
N ILE A 405 -5.00 -8.91 -22.06
CA ILE A 405 -6.46 -8.99 -22.20
C ILE A 405 -7.16 -7.90 -21.38
N ILE A 406 -6.70 -7.66 -20.15
CA ILE A 406 -7.22 -6.58 -19.30
C ILE A 406 -7.05 -5.21 -19.98
N ASP A 407 -5.87 -4.96 -20.54
CA ASP A 407 -5.59 -3.68 -21.22
C ASP A 407 -6.41 -3.50 -22.52
N GLU A 408 -6.73 -4.60 -23.18
CA GLU A 408 -7.63 -4.60 -24.35
C GLU A 408 -9.08 -4.31 -23.97
N LEU A 409 -9.57 -4.87 -22.86
CA LEU A 409 -10.98 -4.86 -22.50
C LEU A 409 -11.38 -3.65 -21.65
N GLU A 410 -10.52 -3.17 -20.75
CA GLU A 410 -10.85 -2.05 -19.88
C GLU A 410 -10.71 -0.71 -20.65
N PRO A 411 -11.76 0.14 -20.67
CA PRO A 411 -11.75 1.36 -21.48
C PRO A 411 -10.89 2.48 -20.91
N VAL A 412 -10.38 2.35 -19.68
CA VAL A 412 -9.54 3.36 -19.02
C VAL A 412 -8.36 2.71 -18.29
N PRO A 413 -7.18 3.35 -18.29
CA PRO A 413 -6.04 2.84 -17.57
C PRO A 413 -6.30 2.76 -16.06
N ARG A 414 -5.82 1.70 -15.41
CA ARG A 414 -6.05 1.45 -13.97
C ARG A 414 -5.40 2.48 -13.05
N GLY A 415 -4.28 3.07 -13.45
CA GLY A 415 -3.53 3.99 -12.61
C GLY A 415 -2.99 3.29 -11.35
N ILE A 416 -3.34 3.81 -10.17
CA ILE A 416 -2.87 3.28 -8.89
C ILE A 416 -3.59 1.98 -8.51
N TYR A 417 -4.85 1.80 -8.91
CA TYR A 417 -5.62 0.58 -8.61
C TYR A 417 -4.92 -0.67 -9.15
N GLY A 418 -4.77 -1.69 -8.29
CA GLY A 418 -4.06 -2.92 -8.61
C GLY A 418 -2.54 -2.81 -8.56
N GLY A 419 -2.00 -1.65 -8.19
CA GLY A 419 -0.61 -1.42 -7.88
C GLY A 419 -0.27 -1.72 -6.42
N ALA A 420 0.70 -1.00 -5.84
CA ALA A 420 1.17 -1.14 -4.47
C ALA A 420 1.16 0.17 -3.70
N LEU A 421 0.84 0.11 -2.40
CA LEU A 421 0.98 1.20 -1.44
C LEU A 421 1.86 0.74 -0.29
N GLY A 422 2.78 1.58 0.19
CA GLY A 422 3.60 1.23 1.34
C GLY A 422 4.91 1.98 1.42
N TYR A 423 5.93 1.30 1.95
CA TYR A 423 7.25 1.90 2.15
C TYR A 423 8.41 0.98 1.76
N VAL A 424 9.54 1.61 1.43
CA VAL A 424 10.87 1.00 1.33
C VAL A 424 11.80 1.77 2.26
N ASP A 425 12.38 1.11 3.28
CA ASP A 425 13.21 1.76 4.28
C ASP A 425 14.67 1.93 3.84
N PHE A 426 15.43 2.72 4.60
CA PHE A 426 16.87 2.93 4.37
C PHE A 426 17.72 1.67 4.59
N GLY A 427 17.20 0.67 5.27
CA GLY A 427 17.85 -0.62 5.49
C GLY A 427 17.58 -1.64 4.37
N GLY A 428 16.76 -1.27 3.37
CA GLY A 428 16.35 -2.13 2.27
C GLY A 428 15.16 -3.04 2.58
N ASN A 429 14.53 -2.91 3.78
CA ASN A 429 13.29 -3.58 4.08
C ASN A 429 12.11 -2.87 3.38
N MET A 430 11.02 -3.58 3.23
CA MET A 430 9.83 -3.10 2.54
C MET A 430 8.59 -3.74 3.12
N ASP A 431 7.50 -2.97 3.18
CA ASP A 431 6.18 -3.50 3.46
C ASP A 431 5.15 -2.80 2.57
N THR A 432 4.44 -3.57 1.75
CA THR A 432 3.50 -3.06 0.76
C THR A 432 2.23 -3.87 0.71
N CYS A 433 1.10 -3.19 0.57
CA CYS A 433 -0.19 -3.79 0.28
C CYS A 433 -0.59 -3.59 -1.18
N ILE A 434 -1.52 -4.41 -1.64
CA ILE A 434 -2.17 -4.21 -2.94
C ILE A 434 -3.05 -2.96 -2.87
N ALA A 435 -2.96 -2.10 -3.87
CA ALA A 435 -3.76 -0.88 -3.98
C ALA A 435 -5.21 -1.21 -4.40
N ILE A 436 -6.01 -1.62 -3.43
CA ILE A 436 -7.44 -1.95 -3.55
C ILE A 436 -8.23 -1.38 -2.38
N ARG A 437 -9.56 -1.45 -2.45
CA ARG A 437 -10.44 -0.87 -1.41
C ARG A 437 -10.04 0.57 -1.10
N MET A 438 -9.83 1.34 -2.14
CA MET A 438 -9.20 2.65 -2.09
C MET A 438 -9.98 3.69 -2.88
N ALA A 439 -9.78 4.96 -2.50
CA ALA A 439 -10.07 6.10 -3.33
C ALA A 439 -8.80 6.90 -3.61
N VAL A 440 -8.71 7.42 -4.81
CA VAL A 440 -7.68 8.38 -5.23
C VAL A 440 -8.37 9.67 -5.62
N LYS A 441 -7.85 10.79 -5.12
CA LYS A 441 -8.31 12.11 -5.53
C LYS A 441 -7.21 12.84 -6.29
N LYS A 442 -7.56 13.42 -7.42
CA LYS A 442 -6.70 14.31 -8.23
C LYS A 442 -7.59 15.30 -8.99
N ASN A 443 -7.14 16.54 -9.11
CA ASN A 443 -7.85 17.58 -9.88
C ASN A 443 -9.34 17.74 -9.51
N ASN A 444 -9.66 17.71 -8.19
CA ASN A 444 -11.02 17.77 -7.67
C ASN A 444 -11.95 16.64 -8.15
N LYS A 445 -11.39 15.53 -8.61
CA LYS A 445 -12.12 14.29 -8.91
C LYS A 445 -11.65 13.18 -8.00
N VAL A 446 -12.60 12.39 -7.52
CA VAL A 446 -12.32 11.17 -6.74
C VAL A 446 -12.65 9.95 -7.59
N TYR A 447 -11.74 8.97 -7.57
CA TYR A 447 -11.82 7.73 -8.30
C TYR A 447 -11.86 6.55 -7.33
N VAL A 448 -12.82 5.67 -7.51
CA VAL A 448 -12.92 4.37 -6.83
C VAL A 448 -12.98 3.30 -7.91
N GLN A 449 -12.16 2.25 -7.81
CA GLN A 449 -12.13 1.18 -8.80
C GLN A 449 -12.23 -0.17 -8.10
N ALA A 450 -12.97 -1.09 -8.69
CA ALA A 450 -13.12 -2.45 -8.21
C ALA A 450 -13.46 -3.40 -9.35
N GLY A 451 -13.09 -4.68 -9.18
CA GLY A 451 -13.33 -5.74 -10.16
C GLY A 451 -13.50 -7.11 -9.53
N GLY A 452 -13.74 -8.08 -10.37
CA GLY A 452 -13.87 -9.50 -10.05
C GLY A 452 -13.00 -10.38 -10.92
N GLY A 453 -12.59 -11.54 -10.39
CA GLY A 453 -11.88 -12.58 -11.15
C GLY A 453 -12.84 -13.36 -12.04
N ILE A 454 -12.69 -13.24 -13.35
CA ILE A 454 -13.52 -13.93 -14.32
C ILE A 454 -12.94 -15.31 -14.61
N VAL A 455 -13.75 -16.32 -14.45
CA VAL A 455 -13.46 -17.74 -14.75
C VAL A 455 -14.52 -18.28 -15.73
N ALA A 456 -14.33 -19.50 -16.23
CA ALA A 456 -15.23 -20.10 -17.22
C ALA A 456 -16.71 -20.11 -16.80
N ASP A 457 -16.96 -20.32 -15.49
CA ASP A 457 -18.32 -20.40 -14.94
C ASP A 457 -18.87 -19.05 -14.46
N SER A 458 -18.13 -17.94 -14.64
CA SER A 458 -18.59 -16.62 -14.24
C SER A 458 -19.89 -16.22 -14.94
N VAL A 459 -20.81 -15.66 -14.15
CA VAL A 459 -22.10 -15.12 -14.62
C VAL A 459 -22.01 -13.59 -14.65
N PRO A 460 -22.14 -12.93 -15.79
CA PRO A 460 -21.90 -11.48 -15.93
C PRO A 460 -22.64 -10.60 -14.92
N ALA A 461 -23.91 -10.89 -14.65
CA ALA A 461 -24.69 -10.12 -13.68
C ALA A 461 -24.17 -10.24 -12.24
N ASN A 462 -23.66 -11.43 -11.86
CA ASN A 462 -23.07 -11.65 -10.53
C ASN A 462 -21.74 -10.89 -10.40
N GLU A 463 -20.89 -10.95 -11.43
CA GLU A 463 -19.61 -10.23 -11.45
C GLU A 463 -19.81 -8.71 -11.43
N TYR A 464 -20.81 -8.21 -12.14
CA TYR A 464 -21.20 -6.81 -12.09
C TYR A 464 -21.61 -6.38 -10.69
N GLN A 465 -22.43 -7.18 -10.00
CA GLN A 465 -22.86 -6.89 -8.62
C GLN A 465 -21.70 -7.02 -7.63
N GLU A 466 -20.82 -8.00 -7.81
CA GLU A 466 -19.64 -8.20 -6.94
C GLU A 466 -18.70 -7.00 -7.00
N SER A 467 -18.39 -6.51 -8.20
CA SER A 467 -17.54 -5.32 -8.36
C SER A 467 -18.16 -4.09 -7.69
N ALA A 468 -19.49 -3.90 -7.78
CA ALA A 468 -20.21 -2.83 -7.07
C ALA A 468 -20.10 -2.97 -5.55
N ASN A 469 -20.27 -4.19 -5.02
CA ASN A 469 -20.18 -4.47 -3.60
C ASN A 469 -18.77 -4.18 -3.05
N LYS A 470 -17.73 -4.49 -3.83
CA LYS A 470 -16.33 -4.20 -3.48
C LYS A 470 -16.02 -2.70 -3.43
N ALA A 471 -16.63 -1.89 -4.29
CA ALA A 471 -16.48 -0.42 -4.29
C ALA A 471 -17.31 0.26 -3.20
N LYS A 472 -18.44 -0.32 -2.82
CA LYS A 472 -19.49 0.29 -2.01
C LYS A 472 -19.00 0.87 -0.67
N ALA A 473 -18.14 0.15 0.06
CA ALA A 473 -17.65 0.62 1.36
C ALA A 473 -16.87 1.93 1.24
N VAL A 474 -16.06 2.07 0.20
CA VAL A 474 -15.25 3.26 -0.07
C VAL A 474 -16.14 4.41 -0.52
N MET A 475 -17.07 4.18 -1.44
CA MET A 475 -18.01 5.20 -1.91
C MET A 475 -18.89 5.72 -0.76
N LEU A 476 -19.45 4.83 0.05
CA LEU A 476 -20.26 5.21 1.23
C LEU A 476 -19.46 6.02 2.25
N ALA A 477 -18.17 5.74 2.43
CA ALA A 477 -17.32 6.52 3.32
C ALA A 477 -17.14 7.96 2.84
N ILE A 478 -17.09 8.18 1.52
CA ILE A 478 -17.01 9.51 0.91
C ILE A 478 -18.36 10.23 1.01
N GLU A 479 -19.47 9.56 0.68
CA GLU A 479 -20.83 10.09 0.78
C GLU A 479 -21.21 10.48 2.22
N ASN A 480 -20.73 9.69 3.21
CA ASN A 480 -21.03 9.88 4.63
C ASN A 480 -19.91 10.62 5.40
N ALA A 481 -19.00 11.29 4.71
CA ALA A 481 -17.87 12.01 5.33
C ALA A 481 -18.31 13.03 6.40
N LYS A 482 -19.54 13.56 6.29
CA LYS A 482 -20.17 14.43 7.29
C LYS A 482 -20.34 13.79 8.66
N GLU A 483 -20.44 12.47 8.75
CA GLU A 483 -20.56 11.77 10.04
C GLU A 483 -19.31 11.94 10.90
N ALA A 484 -18.14 12.11 10.26
CA ALA A 484 -16.88 12.34 10.95
C ALA A 484 -16.78 13.73 11.62
N VAL A 485 -17.67 14.68 11.28
CA VAL A 485 -17.68 16.06 11.81
C VAL A 485 -18.69 16.21 12.95
N ARG A 486 -19.62 15.26 13.13
CA ARG A 486 -20.70 15.34 14.11
C ARG A 486 -20.34 14.90 15.53
N ILE A 487 -19.04 14.66 15.82
CA ILE A 487 -18.58 14.18 17.14
C ILE A 487 -17.94 15.30 17.92
#